data_689dd919845c5629320a7efecc79581a
#
_entry.id   689dd919845c5629320a7efecc79581a
#
_cell.length_a   1.000
_cell.length_b   1.000
_cell.length_c   1.000
_cell.angle_alpha   90.00
_cell.angle_beta   90.00
_cell.angle_gamma   90.00
#
_symmetry.space_group_name_H-M   'P 1'
#
loop_
_entity.id
_entity.type
_entity.pdbx_description
1 polymer ?
#
loop_
_entity_poly.entity_id
_entity_poly.type
_entity_poly.pdbx_seq_one_letter_code
_entity_poly.pdbx_strand_id
1 'polypeptide(L)'
;MSRPPSFAPPAGVRAYRLRTARGEFAALDAAPQAQLKGTVLLLPGFTGSKEDFIALHEPLAARGYRTVAVDGRGQFESDGPEHDETAYAQAELAKDVLAQAAAVGTPVHLVGHSLGGLVARAAVLLDPAPFASLTLMASGPAQISTSQQQRVKLLRDALAVMGMAEVWDAIQAMEPPEETDTGSLDGGLDDREDLRRRWLATRPAQLIATGRQLCTEPDRVAELAAVRLPKHVLSGAFDDTWPVPLLDDMAVRLKARRTVVRGAEHSPNTDQPEQTALALAKFWDQTEQ
;
A
#
# COMPACT_ATOMS: atom_id res chain seq x y z
N MET A 1 1.12 1.63 12.79
CA MET A 1 0.15 0.95 11.89
C MET A 1 -0.58 2.01 11.09
N SER A 2 -0.90 1.78 9.79
CA SER A 2 -1.80 2.69 9.07
C SER A 2 -3.20 2.65 9.68
N ARG A 3 -3.87 3.80 9.70
CA ARG A 3 -5.23 3.92 10.24
C ARG A 3 -6.13 4.47 9.13
N PRO A 4 -6.88 3.59 8.43
CA PRO A 4 -7.84 4.05 7.43
C PRO A 4 -8.98 4.82 8.12
N PRO A 5 -9.62 5.77 7.43
CA PRO A 5 -10.71 6.57 8.02
C PRO A 5 -11.99 5.74 8.26
N SER A 6 -12.09 4.56 7.68
CA SER A 6 -13.18 3.60 7.86
C SER A 6 -12.78 2.23 7.35
N PHE A 7 -13.41 1.18 7.88
CA PHE A 7 -13.33 -0.18 7.34
C PHE A 7 -14.61 -0.56 6.55
N ALA A 8 -15.65 0.24 6.63
CA ALA A 8 -16.88 0.01 5.88
C ALA A 8 -16.77 0.63 4.47
N PRO A 9 -17.00 -0.14 3.39
CA PRO A 9 -17.01 0.40 2.04
C PRO A 9 -18.07 1.50 1.89
N PRO A 10 -17.73 2.70 1.40
CA PRO A 10 -18.70 3.75 1.16
C PRO A 10 -19.63 3.40 -0.02
N ALA A 11 -20.71 4.15 -0.17
CA ALA A 11 -21.64 3.98 -1.29
C ALA A 11 -20.88 4.04 -2.64
N GLY A 12 -21.17 3.10 -3.53
CA GLY A 12 -20.50 2.99 -4.84
C GLY A 12 -19.19 2.19 -4.84
N VAL A 13 -18.70 1.77 -3.67
CA VAL A 13 -17.55 0.88 -3.55
C VAL A 13 -18.02 -0.53 -3.25
N ARG A 14 -17.59 -1.49 -4.07
CA ARG A 14 -17.94 -2.90 -3.95
C ARG A 14 -16.80 -3.69 -3.32
N ALA A 15 -17.06 -4.37 -2.20
CA ALA A 15 -16.17 -5.39 -1.65
C ALA A 15 -16.43 -6.75 -2.33
N TYR A 16 -15.36 -7.45 -2.74
CA TYR A 16 -15.47 -8.77 -3.37
C TYR A 16 -14.15 -9.56 -3.30
N ARG A 17 -14.21 -10.82 -3.74
CA ARG A 17 -13.03 -11.68 -3.92
C ARG A 17 -12.56 -11.61 -5.36
N LEU A 18 -11.41 -10.99 -5.61
CA LEU A 18 -10.77 -10.97 -6.93
C LEU A 18 -10.13 -12.32 -7.20
N ARG A 19 -10.71 -13.06 -8.14
CA ARG A 19 -10.20 -14.38 -8.57
C ARG A 19 -9.07 -14.19 -9.58
N THR A 20 -7.93 -14.80 -9.30
CA THR A 20 -6.75 -14.76 -10.15
C THR A 20 -6.21 -16.17 -10.41
N ALA A 21 -5.27 -16.31 -11.34
CA ALA A 21 -4.56 -17.57 -11.58
C ALA A 21 -3.70 -18.01 -10.36
N ARG A 22 -3.53 -17.16 -9.35
CA ARG A 22 -2.69 -17.42 -8.17
C ARG A 22 -3.47 -17.47 -6.85
N GLY A 23 -4.80 -17.47 -6.92
CA GLY A 23 -5.70 -17.50 -5.77
C GLY A 23 -6.68 -16.34 -5.77
N GLU A 24 -7.40 -16.21 -4.67
CA GLU A 24 -8.40 -15.16 -4.46
C GLU A 24 -7.85 -14.11 -3.49
N PHE A 25 -8.07 -12.84 -3.83
CA PHE A 25 -7.65 -11.70 -3.02
C PHE A 25 -8.87 -10.85 -2.66
N ALA A 26 -8.95 -10.40 -1.42
CA ALA A 26 -9.99 -9.46 -1.02
C ALA A 26 -9.74 -8.10 -1.68
N ALA A 27 -10.78 -7.50 -2.21
CA ALA A 27 -10.68 -6.26 -2.97
C ALA A 27 -11.84 -5.30 -2.70
N LEU A 28 -11.53 -4.00 -2.80
CA LEU A 28 -12.50 -2.91 -2.94
C LEU A 28 -12.42 -2.35 -4.35
N ASP A 29 -13.55 -2.18 -5.02
CA ASP A 29 -13.65 -1.77 -6.42
C ASP A 29 -14.66 -0.62 -6.55
N ALA A 30 -14.20 0.51 -7.06
CA ALA A 30 -15.03 1.66 -7.39
C ALA A 30 -14.88 1.99 -8.88
N ALA A 31 -15.98 1.93 -9.61
CA ALA A 31 -16.01 2.32 -11.01
C ALA A 31 -16.56 3.75 -11.17
N PRO A 32 -16.06 4.54 -12.15
CA PRO A 32 -16.62 5.85 -12.45
C PRO A 32 -18.03 5.72 -13.02
N GLN A 33 -18.90 6.68 -12.70
CA GLN A 33 -20.23 6.78 -13.33
C GLN A 33 -20.17 7.43 -14.73
N ALA A 34 -19.09 8.17 -15.01
CA ALA A 34 -18.81 8.79 -16.29
C ALA A 34 -17.92 7.90 -17.18
N GLN A 35 -17.37 8.46 -18.23
CA GLN A 35 -16.45 7.76 -19.13
C GLN A 35 -15.24 7.22 -18.37
N LEU A 36 -14.95 5.91 -18.54
CA LEU A 36 -13.74 5.29 -18.01
C LEU A 36 -12.51 5.75 -18.79
N LYS A 37 -11.55 6.36 -18.08
CA LYS A 37 -10.23 6.73 -18.61
C LYS A 37 -9.22 5.60 -18.43
N GLY A 38 -9.18 4.98 -17.26
CA GLY A 38 -8.23 3.92 -16.95
C GLY A 38 -8.58 3.16 -15.67
N THR A 39 -7.89 2.04 -15.45
CA THR A 39 -8.02 1.22 -14.23
C THR A 39 -6.76 1.34 -13.38
N VAL A 40 -6.93 1.46 -12.09
CA VAL A 40 -5.86 1.61 -11.08
C VAL A 40 -5.87 0.40 -10.15
N LEU A 41 -4.72 -0.24 -10.00
CA LEU A 41 -4.48 -1.27 -8.99
C LEU A 41 -3.69 -0.67 -7.82
N LEU A 42 -4.24 -0.75 -6.60
CA LEU A 42 -3.71 -0.13 -5.38
C LEU A 42 -3.22 -1.21 -4.41
N LEU A 43 -1.94 -1.14 -4.03
CA LEU A 43 -1.27 -2.10 -3.16
C LEU A 43 -0.92 -1.45 -1.82
N PRO A 44 -1.37 -2.02 -0.68
CA PRO A 44 -1.15 -1.45 0.66
C PRO A 44 0.28 -1.66 1.17
N GLY A 45 0.59 -0.92 2.23
CA GLY A 45 1.84 -1.01 2.97
C GLY A 45 1.92 -2.19 3.93
N PHE A 46 3.02 -2.23 4.67
CA PHE A 46 3.24 -3.15 5.79
C PHE A 46 2.18 -2.92 6.88
N THR A 47 1.60 -3.97 7.41
CA THR A 47 0.47 -3.93 8.36
C THR A 47 -0.80 -3.25 7.84
N GLY A 48 -0.83 -2.86 6.57
CA GLY A 48 -1.97 -2.20 5.93
C GLY A 48 -2.96 -3.17 5.31
N SER A 49 -3.98 -2.62 4.67
CA SER A 49 -5.00 -3.35 3.93
C SER A 49 -5.61 -2.48 2.83
N LYS A 50 -6.49 -3.05 2.02
CA LYS A 50 -7.22 -2.34 0.95
C LYS A 50 -8.00 -1.12 1.45
N GLU A 51 -8.38 -1.10 2.73
CA GLU A 51 -9.09 0.00 3.37
C GLU A 51 -8.23 1.25 3.50
N ASP A 52 -6.90 1.13 3.48
CA ASP A 52 -6.00 2.29 3.49
C ASP A 52 -6.24 3.23 2.27
N PHE A 53 -6.89 2.73 1.22
CA PHE A 53 -7.23 3.51 0.03
C PHE A 53 -8.70 3.92 -0.05
N ILE A 54 -9.49 3.66 1.00
CA ILE A 54 -10.95 3.83 0.97
C ILE A 54 -11.35 5.27 0.62
N ALA A 55 -10.60 6.26 1.11
CA ALA A 55 -10.85 7.68 0.85
C ALA A 55 -10.40 8.14 -0.56
N LEU A 56 -9.68 7.31 -1.32
CA LEU A 56 -9.30 7.63 -2.69
C LEU A 56 -10.33 7.18 -3.73
N HIS A 57 -11.21 6.25 -3.39
CA HIS A 57 -12.14 5.65 -4.37
C HIS A 57 -13.06 6.69 -5.01
N GLU A 58 -13.77 7.46 -4.19
CA GLU A 58 -14.73 8.46 -4.68
C GLU A 58 -14.05 9.57 -5.50
N PRO A 59 -12.99 10.25 -5.01
CA PRO A 59 -12.35 11.31 -5.76
C PRO A 59 -11.68 10.83 -7.05
N LEU A 60 -11.19 9.60 -7.13
CA LEU A 60 -10.63 9.04 -8.36
C LEU A 60 -11.74 8.61 -9.33
N ALA A 61 -12.82 7.99 -8.85
CA ALA A 61 -13.98 7.65 -9.66
C ALA A 61 -14.62 8.91 -10.28
N ALA A 62 -14.73 10.00 -9.53
CA ALA A 62 -15.21 11.29 -10.03
C ALA A 62 -14.32 11.86 -11.16
N ARG A 63 -13.05 11.46 -11.24
CA ARG A 63 -12.09 11.86 -12.28
C ARG A 63 -12.01 10.88 -13.46
N GLY A 64 -12.83 9.84 -13.47
CA GLY A 64 -12.93 8.87 -14.55
C GLY A 64 -12.03 7.62 -14.37
N TYR A 65 -11.45 7.39 -13.22
CA TYR A 65 -10.58 6.24 -12.97
C TYR A 65 -11.30 5.18 -12.13
N ARG A 66 -11.35 3.93 -12.65
CA ARG A 66 -11.73 2.78 -11.83
C ARG A 66 -10.58 2.43 -10.90
N THR A 67 -10.88 2.23 -9.62
CA THR A 67 -9.88 1.87 -8.61
C THR A 67 -10.17 0.50 -8.03
N VAL A 68 -9.15 -0.36 -7.98
CA VAL A 68 -9.21 -1.67 -7.33
C VAL A 68 -8.10 -1.72 -6.29
N ALA A 69 -8.47 -1.61 -5.01
CA ALA A 69 -7.55 -1.81 -3.89
C ALA A 69 -7.62 -3.27 -3.45
N VAL A 70 -6.47 -3.90 -3.20
CA VAL A 70 -6.39 -5.31 -2.85
C VAL A 70 -5.62 -5.53 -1.55
N ASP A 71 -6.05 -6.50 -0.76
CA ASP A 71 -5.19 -7.07 0.27
C ASP A 71 -4.18 -8.00 -0.41
N GLY A 72 -2.90 -7.84 -0.15
CA GLY A 72 -1.87 -8.77 -0.60
C GLY A 72 -2.03 -10.14 0.06
N ARG A 73 -1.31 -11.14 -0.47
CA ARG A 73 -1.28 -12.49 0.13
C ARG A 73 -0.99 -12.42 1.63
N GLY A 74 -1.86 -13.04 2.45
CA GLY A 74 -1.73 -13.08 3.90
C GLY A 74 -1.98 -11.77 4.63
N GLN A 75 -2.38 -10.70 3.94
CA GLN A 75 -2.85 -9.47 4.56
C GLN A 75 -4.35 -9.55 4.80
N PHE A 76 -4.79 -9.14 5.97
CA PHE A 76 -6.17 -9.00 6.44
C PHE A 76 -7.11 -10.11 5.92
N GLU A 77 -7.92 -9.80 4.89
CA GLU A 77 -8.93 -10.74 4.38
C GLU A 77 -8.41 -11.63 3.24
N SER A 78 -7.18 -11.45 2.77
CA SER A 78 -6.59 -12.33 1.76
C SER A 78 -5.84 -13.49 2.41
N ASP A 79 -6.17 -14.72 2.00
CA ASP A 79 -5.55 -15.91 2.53
C ASP A 79 -4.06 -16.02 2.18
N GLY A 80 -3.37 -16.83 2.99
CA GLY A 80 -1.98 -17.17 2.78
C GLY A 80 -1.49 -18.18 3.83
N PRO A 81 -0.34 -18.85 3.61
CA PRO A 81 0.24 -19.78 4.57
C PRO A 81 0.56 -19.12 5.91
N GLU A 82 0.23 -19.79 7.01
CA GLU A 82 0.44 -19.24 8.35
C GLU A 82 1.91 -19.28 8.80
N HIS A 83 2.66 -20.29 8.35
CA HIS A 83 4.03 -20.56 8.82
C HIS A 83 5.07 -20.60 7.69
N ASP A 84 4.67 -20.56 6.42
CA ASP A 84 5.60 -20.60 5.28
C ASP A 84 5.96 -19.21 4.80
N GLU A 85 7.08 -18.69 5.29
CA GLU A 85 7.60 -17.38 4.88
C GLU A 85 8.00 -17.31 3.38
N THR A 86 8.28 -18.47 2.75
CA THR A 86 8.72 -18.49 1.33
C THR A 86 7.61 -18.06 0.38
N ALA A 87 6.35 -18.29 0.75
CA ALA A 87 5.17 -17.84 0.01
C ALA A 87 5.07 -16.30 -0.07
N TYR A 88 5.76 -15.60 0.81
CA TYR A 88 5.80 -14.14 0.91
C TYR A 88 7.12 -13.56 0.41
N ALA A 89 7.96 -14.35 -0.26
CA ALA A 89 9.13 -13.83 -0.95
C ALA A 89 8.71 -12.73 -1.93
N GLN A 90 9.50 -11.66 -2.08
CA GLN A 90 9.14 -10.51 -2.92
C GLN A 90 8.80 -10.92 -4.36
N ALA A 91 9.53 -11.92 -4.91
CA ALA A 91 9.23 -12.46 -6.24
C ALA A 91 7.87 -13.16 -6.33
N GLU A 92 7.41 -13.82 -5.26
CA GLU A 92 6.07 -14.45 -5.21
C GLU A 92 4.97 -13.39 -5.10
N LEU A 93 5.17 -12.37 -4.25
CA LEU A 93 4.24 -11.22 -4.17
C LEU A 93 4.18 -10.44 -5.48
N ALA A 94 5.30 -10.27 -6.18
CA ALA A 94 5.33 -9.66 -7.51
C ALA A 94 4.51 -10.45 -8.55
N LYS A 95 4.59 -11.79 -8.55
CA LYS A 95 3.75 -12.65 -9.40
C LYS A 95 2.26 -12.53 -9.05
N ASP A 96 1.93 -12.35 -7.76
CA ASP A 96 0.54 -12.10 -7.35
C ASP A 96 0.03 -10.80 -7.94
N VAL A 97 0.83 -9.72 -7.93
CA VAL A 97 0.47 -8.43 -8.54
C VAL A 97 0.24 -8.57 -10.06
N LEU A 98 1.07 -9.32 -10.77
CA LEU A 98 0.85 -9.59 -12.19
C LEU A 98 -0.47 -10.32 -12.44
N ALA A 99 -0.78 -11.32 -11.61
CA ALA A 99 -2.04 -12.05 -11.70
C ALA A 99 -3.26 -11.18 -11.35
N GLN A 100 -3.13 -10.28 -10.36
CA GLN A 100 -4.16 -9.30 -10.00
C GLN A 100 -4.39 -8.29 -11.15
N ALA A 101 -3.32 -7.76 -11.75
CA ALA A 101 -3.41 -6.87 -12.91
C ALA A 101 -4.15 -7.56 -14.07
N ALA A 102 -3.80 -8.80 -14.39
CA ALA A 102 -4.49 -9.57 -15.43
C ALA A 102 -5.99 -9.77 -15.13
N ALA A 103 -6.34 -10.01 -13.86
CA ALA A 103 -7.72 -10.26 -13.45
C ALA A 103 -8.60 -8.99 -13.44
N VAL A 104 -8.04 -7.82 -13.19
CA VAL A 104 -8.80 -6.54 -13.24
C VAL A 104 -8.88 -5.95 -14.64
N GLY A 105 -8.06 -6.44 -15.57
CA GLY A 105 -7.98 -5.98 -16.97
C GLY A 105 -6.82 -5.01 -17.21
N THR A 106 -5.91 -5.41 -18.11
CA THR A 106 -4.73 -4.64 -18.50
C THR A 106 -4.97 -3.74 -19.71
N PRO A 107 -4.19 -2.65 -19.87
CA PRO A 107 -3.16 -2.16 -18.94
C PRO A 107 -3.75 -1.44 -17.72
N VAL A 108 -3.04 -1.48 -16.58
CA VAL A 108 -3.44 -0.79 -15.35
C VAL A 108 -2.40 0.24 -14.91
N HIS A 109 -2.84 1.32 -14.28
CA HIS A 109 -1.96 2.16 -13.47
C HIS A 109 -1.69 1.45 -12.14
N LEU A 110 -0.43 1.17 -11.84
CA LEU A 110 -0.04 0.50 -10.60
C LEU A 110 0.40 1.52 -9.56
N VAL A 111 -0.23 1.50 -8.38
CA VAL A 111 0.14 2.33 -7.23
C VAL A 111 0.50 1.43 -6.07
N GLY A 112 1.69 1.57 -5.52
CA GLY A 112 2.10 0.87 -4.31
C GLY A 112 2.45 1.85 -3.21
N HIS A 113 1.82 1.71 -2.05
CA HIS A 113 2.12 2.47 -0.85
C HIS A 113 3.16 1.73 0.00
N SER A 114 4.23 2.42 0.38
CA SER A 114 5.24 1.89 1.32
C SER A 114 5.79 0.52 0.86
N LEU A 115 5.63 -0.56 1.62
CA LEU A 115 5.94 -1.93 1.20
C LEU A 115 5.30 -2.29 -0.14
N GLY A 116 4.04 -1.89 -0.35
CA GLY A 116 3.34 -2.11 -1.62
C GLY A 116 4.07 -1.52 -2.82
N GLY A 117 4.82 -0.42 -2.62
CA GLY A 117 5.66 0.18 -3.65
C GLY A 117 6.90 -0.67 -3.97
N LEU A 118 7.50 -1.34 -2.98
CA LEU A 118 8.61 -2.28 -3.22
C LEU A 118 8.13 -3.50 -4.01
N VAL A 119 6.94 -4.02 -3.66
CA VAL A 119 6.31 -5.14 -4.38
C VAL A 119 5.89 -4.73 -5.79
N ALA A 120 5.30 -3.53 -5.96
CA ALA A 120 4.95 -2.97 -7.27
C ALA A 120 6.18 -2.80 -8.17
N ARG A 121 7.28 -2.29 -7.62
CA ARG A 121 8.57 -2.20 -8.31
C ARG A 121 9.06 -3.58 -8.76
N ALA A 122 8.98 -4.59 -7.89
CA ALA A 122 9.39 -5.94 -8.22
C ALA A 122 8.52 -6.54 -9.34
N ALA A 123 7.21 -6.27 -9.35
CA ALA A 123 6.29 -6.71 -10.40
C ALA A 123 6.63 -6.06 -11.75
N VAL A 124 6.89 -4.75 -11.79
CA VAL A 124 7.29 -4.01 -13.00
C VAL A 124 8.65 -4.50 -13.53
N LEU A 125 9.60 -4.82 -12.64
CA LEU A 125 10.90 -5.37 -13.05
C LEU A 125 10.80 -6.80 -13.56
N LEU A 126 9.80 -7.56 -13.11
CA LEU A 126 9.53 -8.92 -13.57
C LEU A 126 8.86 -8.92 -14.96
N ASP A 127 7.81 -8.12 -15.13
CA ASP A 127 7.10 -7.91 -16.39
C ASP A 127 6.42 -6.53 -16.40
N PRO A 128 6.89 -5.56 -17.17
CA PRO A 128 6.27 -4.24 -17.27
C PRO A 128 5.03 -4.18 -18.17
N ALA A 129 4.80 -5.18 -19.03
CA ALA A 129 3.77 -5.12 -20.08
C ALA A 129 2.33 -4.89 -19.57
N PRO A 130 1.91 -5.43 -18.40
CA PRO A 130 0.57 -5.20 -17.88
C PRO A 130 0.29 -3.79 -17.36
N PHE A 131 1.32 -2.93 -17.27
CA PHE A 131 1.21 -1.64 -16.57
C PHE A 131 1.25 -0.44 -17.53
N ALA A 132 0.30 0.49 -17.36
CA ALA A 132 0.29 1.78 -18.05
C ALA A 132 1.24 2.79 -17.36
N SER A 133 1.39 2.71 -16.05
CA SER A 133 2.33 3.51 -15.26
C SER A 133 2.59 2.90 -13.89
N LEU A 134 3.64 3.37 -13.22
CA LEU A 134 3.96 3.02 -11.83
C LEU A 134 4.02 4.27 -10.96
N THR A 135 3.26 4.28 -9.85
CA THR A 135 3.41 5.26 -8.77
C THR A 135 3.99 4.59 -7.52
N LEU A 136 5.12 5.08 -7.05
CA LEU A 136 5.72 4.76 -5.76
C LEU A 136 5.25 5.81 -4.76
N MET A 137 4.28 5.45 -3.91
CA MET A 137 3.71 6.33 -2.90
C MET A 137 4.37 6.07 -1.56
N ALA A 138 5.07 7.08 -1.01
CA ALA A 138 5.82 6.95 0.25
C ALA A 138 6.66 5.66 0.30
N SER A 139 7.33 5.33 -0.81
CA SER A 139 8.13 4.11 -0.98
C SER A 139 9.47 4.46 -1.62
N GLY A 140 10.56 4.05 -0.97
CA GLY A 140 11.91 4.52 -1.28
C GLY A 140 12.73 3.58 -2.18
N PRO A 141 13.98 3.97 -2.44
CA PRO A 141 14.87 3.26 -3.36
C PRO A 141 15.36 1.90 -2.85
N ALA A 142 15.48 1.78 -1.52
CA ALA A 142 16.10 0.66 -0.82
C ALA A 142 15.44 0.44 0.54
N GLN A 143 16.15 -0.19 1.47
CA GLN A 143 15.68 -0.44 2.83
C GLN A 143 15.21 0.84 3.56
N ILE A 144 14.33 0.66 4.53
CA ILE A 144 13.79 1.73 5.38
C ILE A 144 14.86 2.34 6.30
N SER A 145 14.58 3.49 6.91
CA SER A 145 15.47 4.19 7.85
C SER A 145 15.86 3.29 9.04
N THR A 146 17.02 3.55 9.63
CA THR A 146 17.55 2.75 10.74
C THR A 146 16.58 2.69 11.93
N SER A 147 15.91 3.79 12.24
CA SER A 147 14.92 3.84 13.33
C SER A 147 13.73 2.93 13.06
N GLN A 148 13.24 2.93 11.82
CA GLN A 148 12.13 2.05 11.40
C GLN A 148 12.57 0.58 11.32
N GLN A 149 13.81 0.30 10.90
CA GLN A 149 14.35 -1.07 10.94
C GLN A 149 14.35 -1.63 12.37
N GLN A 150 14.71 -0.83 13.37
CA GLN A 150 14.67 -1.25 14.77
C GLN A 150 13.24 -1.62 15.23
N ARG A 151 12.24 -0.81 14.86
CA ARG A 151 10.83 -1.08 15.17
C ARG A 151 10.33 -2.36 14.47
N VAL A 152 10.63 -2.51 13.19
CA VAL A 152 10.25 -3.70 12.42
C VAL A 152 10.94 -4.96 12.94
N LYS A 153 12.22 -4.86 13.33
CA LYS A 153 12.95 -5.96 13.94
C LYS A 153 12.32 -6.38 15.26
N LEU A 154 12.01 -5.42 16.14
CA LEU A 154 11.34 -5.69 17.42
C LEU A 154 10.02 -6.42 17.20
N LEU A 155 9.22 -5.97 16.25
CA LEU A 155 7.96 -6.61 15.87
C LEU A 155 8.17 -8.05 15.41
N ARG A 156 9.13 -8.30 14.54
CA ARG A 156 9.45 -9.64 14.03
C ARG A 156 9.95 -10.57 15.15
N ASP A 157 10.81 -10.05 16.04
CA ASP A 157 11.33 -10.82 17.17
C ASP A 157 10.18 -11.18 18.14
N ALA A 158 9.22 -10.29 18.36
CA ALA A 158 8.01 -10.56 19.13
C ALA A 158 7.14 -11.65 18.47
N LEU A 159 6.85 -11.52 17.17
CA LEU A 159 6.05 -12.49 16.40
C LEU A 159 6.70 -13.89 16.32
N ALA A 160 8.00 -13.99 16.52
CA ALA A 160 8.71 -15.28 16.55
C ALA A 160 8.44 -16.09 17.83
N VAL A 161 7.98 -15.45 18.91
CA VAL A 161 7.82 -16.07 20.24
C VAL A 161 6.44 -15.81 20.88
N MET A 162 5.64 -14.92 20.34
CA MET A 162 4.33 -14.50 20.83
C MET A 162 3.27 -14.67 19.74
N GLY A 163 2.03 -14.93 20.14
CA GLY A 163 0.89 -14.95 19.24
C GLY A 163 0.45 -13.54 18.82
N MET A 164 -0.30 -13.45 17.71
CA MET A 164 -0.78 -12.17 17.16
C MET A 164 -1.56 -11.32 18.20
N ALA A 165 -2.36 -11.96 19.07
CA ALA A 165 -3.12 -11.26 20.11
C ALA A 165 -2.19 -10.66 21.19
N GLU A 166 -1.19 -11.42 21.63
CA GLU A 166 -0.23 -10.96 22.64
C GLU A 166 0.62 -9.80 22.11
N VAL A 167 1.04 -9.87 20.83
CA VAL A 167 1.78 -8.79 20.18
C VAL A 167 0.89 -7.54 20.03
N TRP A 168 -0.40 -7.70 19.69
CA TRP A 168 -1.34 -6.60 19.67
C TRP A 168 -1.42 -5.89 21.03
N ASP A 169 -1.63 -6.65 22.08
CA ASP A 169 -1.75 -6.10 23.45
C ASP A 169 -0.45 -5.37 23.87
N ALA A 170 0.71 -5.91 23.50
CA ALA A 170 2.00 -5.25 23.74
C ALA A 170 2.15 -3.94 22.96
N ILE A 171 1.73 -3.88 21.68
CA ILE A 171 1.74 -2.65 20.88
C ILE A 171 0.84 -1.60 21.53
N GLN A 172 -0.37 -1.98 21.92
CA GLN A 172 -1.32 -1.07 22.57
C GLN A 172 -0.80 -0.53 23.91
N ALA A 173 -0.09 -1.34 24.68
CA ALA A 173 0.52 -0.91 25.94
C ALA A 173 1.69 0.08 25.75
N MET A 174 2.30 0.11 24.57
CA MET A 174 3.38 1.03 24.22
C MET A 174 2.90 2.35 23.58
N GLU A 175 1.65 2.38 23.08
CA GLU A 175 1.05 3.62 22.57
C GLU A 175 0.74 4.56 23.74
N PRO A 176 1.07 5.87 23.63
CA PRO A 176 0.65 6.84 24.64
C PRO A 176 -0.89 6.80 24.81
N PRO A 177 -1.40 7.03 26.01
CA PRO A 177 -2.85 7.17 26.20
C PRO A 177 -3.35 8.22 25.20
N GLU A 178 -4.36 7.89 24.41
CA GLU A 178 -5.02 8.86 23.55
C GLU A 178 -5.50 10.00 24.45
N GLU A 179 -5.02 11.23 24.19
CA GLU A 179 -5.63 12.42 24.79
C GLU A 179 -7.09 12.36 24.33
N THR A 180 -7.98 12.18 25.29
CA THR A 180 -9.43 12.14 25.05
C THR A 180 -9.84 13.49 24.47
N ASP A 181 -9.81 13.58 23.14
CA ASP A 181 -10.49 14.65 22.43
C ASP A 181 -11.98 14.40 22.63
N THR A 182 -12.57 15.16 23.53
CA THR A 182 -13.95 15.03 24.04
C THR A 182 -15.02 15.31 22.98
N GLY A 183 -14.67 15.29 21.69
CA GLY A 183 -15.53 15.60 20.56
C GLY A 183 -16.11 14.41 19.78
N SER A 184 -15.61 13.17 19.97
CA SER A 184 -16.10 12.01 19.23
C SER A 184 -16.17 10.78 20.12
N LEU A 185 -17.25 10.63 20.84
CA LEU A 185 -17.48 9.51 21.79
C LEU A 185 -17.83 8.17 21.10
N ASP A 186 -18.14 8.15 19.80
CA ASP A 186 -18.60 6.94 19.08
C ASP A 186 -17.59 6.36 18.09
N GLY A 187 -16.63 7.11 17.54
CA GLY A 187 -15.70 6.61 16.51
C GLY A 187 -14.51 5.81 17.05
N GLY A 188 -14.01 6.15 18.23
CA GLY A 188 -12.72 5.62 18.71
C GLY A 188 -12.71 4.14 19.14
N LEU A 189 -13.85 3.60 19.60
CA LEU A 189 -13.93 2.19 20.03
C LEU A 189 -14.12 1.25 18.83
N ASP A 190 -14.96 1.63 17.87
CA ASP A 190 -15.20 0.85 16.65
C ASP A 190 -13.92 0.78 15.79
N ASP A 191 -13.20 1.87 15.64
CA ASP A 191 -11.93 1.93 14.89
C ASP A 191 -10.86 1.03 15.50
N ARG A 192 -10.78 0.95 16.83
CA ARG A 192 -9.81 0.09 17.52
C ARG A 192 -10.13 -1.39 17.36
N GLU A 193 -11.41 -1.76 17.39
CA GLU A 193 -11.85 -3.14 17.16
C GLU A 193 -11.58 -3.58 15.73
N ASP A 194 -11.84 -2.72 14.74
CA ASP A 194 -11.53 -2.98 13.33
C ASP A 194 -10.03 -3.11 13.08
N LEU A 195 -9.21 -2.24 13.67
CA LEU A 195 -7.74 -2.37 13.62
C LEU A 195 -7.26 -3.67 14.24
N ARG A 196 -7.84 -4.07 15.38
CA ARG A 196 -7.54 -5.35 16.03
C ARG A 196 -7.94 -6.54 15.15
N ARG A 197 -9.14 -6.49 14.56
CA ARG A 197 -9.63 -7.52 13.63
C ARG A 197 -8.68 -7.67 12.43
N ARG A 198 -8.27 -6.56 11.81
CA ARG A 198 -7.30 -6.56 10.71
C ARG A 198 -5.97 -7.19 11.14
N TRP A 199 -5.44 -6.78 12.28
CA TRP A 199 -4.20 -7.31 12.82
C TRP A 199 -4.28 -8.83 13.03
N LEU A 200 -5.31 -9.31 13.73
CA LEU A 200 -5.48 -10.73 14.05
C LEU A 200 -5.72 -11.61 12.83
N ALA A 201 -6.30 -11.07 11.77
CA ALA A 201 -6.54 -11.78 10.51
C ALA A 201 -5.29 -11.83 9.61
N THR A 202 -4.32 -10.94 9.81
CA THR A 202 -3.06 -10.94 9.04
C THR A 202 -2.17 -12.10 9.46
N ARG A 203 -1.54 -12.78 8.48
CA ARG A 203 -0.68 -13.94 8.74
C ARG A 203 0.66 -13.51 9.34
N PRO A 204 1.11 -14.10 10.48
CA PRO A 204 2.39 -13.73 11.11
C PRO A 204 3.58 -13.98 10.17
N ALA A 205 3.59 -15.06 9.39
CA ALA A 205 4.65 -15.34 8.43
C ALA A 205 4.76 -14.24 7.34
N GLN A 206 3.64 -13.63 6.94
CA GLN A 206 3.63 -12.49 6.02
C GLN A 206 4.35 -11.29 6.65
N LEU A 207 4.02 -10.93 7.89
CA LEU A 207 4.65 -9.81 8.59
C LEU A 207 6.15 -10.05 8.83
N ILE A 208 6.54 -11.26 9.20
CA ILE A 208 7.94 -11.63 9.42
C ILE A 208 8.73 -11.52 8.11
N ALA A 209 8.25 -12.13 7.03
CA ALA A 209 8.93 -12.15 5.74
C ALA A 209 9.03 -10.76 5.12
N THR A 210 7.94 -10.00 5.07
CA THR A 210 7.91 -8.66 4.47
C THR A 210 8.61 -7.62 5.33
N GLY A 211 8.56 -7.76 6.66
CA GLY A 211 9.36 -6.95 7.58
C GLY A 211 10.86 -7.18 7.37
N ARG A 212 11.30 -8.41 7.05
CA ARG A 212 12.68 -8.68 6.67
C ARG A 212 13.04 -7.96 5.35
N GLN A 213 12.15 -8.00 4.35
CA GLN A 213 12.36 -7.31 3.08
C GLN A 213 12.55 -5.80 3.28
N LEU A 214 11.68 -5.15 4.08
CA LEU A 214 11.82 -3.73 4.40
C LEU A 214 13.20 -3.38 4.99
N CYS A 215 13.79 -4.27 5.77
CA CYS A 215 15.08 -4.06 6.42
C CYS A 215 16.29 -4.41 5.53
N THR A 216 16.09 -5.11 4.42
CA THR A 216 17.19 -5.63 3.58
C THR A 216 17.04 -5.33 2.10
N GLU A 217 16.03 -4.54 1.72
CA GLU A 217 15.74 -4.21 0.33
C GLU A 217 16.95 -3.50 -0.33
N PRO A 218 17.49 -4.05 -1.43
CA PRO A 218 18.58 -3.40 -2.16
C PRO A 218 18.09 -2.20 -2.99
N ASP A 219 18.99 -1.27 -3.30
CA ASP A 219 18.71 -0.20 -4.25
C ASP A 219 18.59 -0.78 -5.67
N ARG A 220 17.38 -0.72 -6.23
CA ARG A 220 17.06 -1.18 -7.58
C ARG A 220 16.62 -0.05 -8.51
N VAL A 221 16.95 1.19 -8.16
CA VAL A 221 16.55 2.38 -8.94
C VAL A 221 17.11 2.35 -10.36
N ALA A 222 18.38 1.92 -10.53
CA ALA A 222 18.99 1.83 -11.86
C ALA A 222 18.28 0.81 -12.77
N GLU A 223 17.89 -0.35 -12.22
CA GLU A 223 17.11 -1.35 -12.95
C GLU A 223 15.74 -0.79 -13.36
N LEU A 224 15.04 -0.15 -12.43
CA LEU A 224 13.73 0.45 -12.70
C LEU A 224 13.81 1.62 -13.68
N ALA A 225 14.90 2.42 -13.64
CA ALA A 225 15.11 3.52 -14.58
C ALA A 225 15.23 3.05 -16.02
N ALA A 226 15.76 1.83 -16.25
CA ALA A 226 15.89 1.23 -17.57
C ALA A 226 14.55 0.76 -18.18
N VAL A 227 13.52 0.56 -17.34
CA VAL A 227 12.19 0.15 -17.81
C VAL A 227 11.48 1.35 -18.47
N ARG A 228 11.00 1.17 -19.71
CA ARG A 228 10.21 2.18 -20.44
C ARG A 228 8.77 2.17 -19.96
N LEU A 229 8.53 2.83 -18.82
CA LEU A 229 7.22 2.97 -18.22
C LEU A 229 7.15 4.36 -17.56
N PRO A 230 6.07 5.14 -17.70
CA PRO A 230 5.87 6.38 -16.94
C PRO A 230 5.92 6.10 -15.44
N LYS A 231 6.70 6.90 -14.70
CA LYS A 231 6.93 6.72 -13.27
C LYS A 231 6.59 7.96 -12.48
N HIS A 232 6.01 7.78 -11.31
CA HIS A 232 5.66 8.83 -10.36
C HIS A 232 6.19 8.49 -8.98
N VAL A 233 6.85 9.43 -8.33
CA VAL A 233 7.23 9.37 -6.92
C VAL A 233 6.39 10.38 -6.17
N LEU A 234 5.48 9.90 -5.32
CA LEU A 234 4.57 10.70 -4.52
C LEU A 234 4.84 10.46 -3.04
N SER A 235 4.91 11.51 -2.23
CA SER A 235 5.05 11.38 -0.78
C SER A 235 4.36 12.53 -0.06
N GLY A 236 4.19 12.40 1.26
CA GLY A 236 3.90 13.53 2.13
C GLY A 236 5.08 14.51 2.20
N ALA A 237 4.86 15.60 2.93
CA ALA A 237 5.88 16.61 3.19
C ALA A 237 6.88 16.17 4.27
N PHE A 238 6.50 15.16 5.06
CA PHE A 238 7.34 14.50 6.05
C PHE A 238 7.20 12.98 5.91
N ASP A 239 8.31 12.27 6.02
CA ASP A 239 8.34 10.80 6.02
C ASP A 239 9.57 10.34 6.84
N ASP A 240 9.33 9.58 7.91
CA ASP A 240 10.39 9.03 8.77
C ASP A 240 10.82 7.63 8.33
N THR A 241 10.07 7.00 7.44
CA THR A 241 10.37 5.68 6.88
C THR A 241 11.40 5.79 5.76
N TRP A 242 11.14 6.68 4.79
CA TRP A 242 12.11 7.12 3.79
C TRP A 242 12.14 8.64 3.77
N PRO A 243 13.20 9.28 4.30
CA PRO A 243 13.30 10.74 4.31
C PRO A 243 13.04 11.37 2.95
N VAL A 244 12.29 12.46 2.91
CA VAL A 244 11.86 13.13 1.67
C VAL A 244 13.03 13.43 0.70
N PRO A 245 14.21 13.89 1.15
CA PRO A 245 15.37 14.08 0.26
C PRO A 245 15.81 12.81 -0.48
N LEU A 246 15.66 11.62 0.15
CA LEU A 246 15.96 10.34 -0.50
C LEU A 246 14.95 10.01 -1.61
N LEU A 247 13.67 10.36 -1.40
CA LEU A 247 12.63 10.22 -2.41
C LEU A 247 12.81 11.21 -3.57
N ASP A 248 13.29 12.42 -3.28
CA ASP A 248 13.63 13.42 -4.30
C ASP A 248 14.78 12.94 -5.19
N ASP A 249 15.86 12.42 -4.60
CA ASP A 249 16.99 11.81 -5.33
C ASP A 249 16.51 10.62 -6.19
N MET A 250 15.70 9.73 -5.62
CA MET A 250 15.13 8.61 -6.36
C MET A 250 14.31 9.08 -7.56
N ALA A 251 13.49 10.12 -7.41
CA ALA A 251 12.69 10.65 -8.52
C ALA A 251 13.56 11.19 -9.66
N VAL A 252 14.65 11.88 -9.33
CA VAL A 252 15.63 12.36 -10.32
C VAL A 252 16.29 11.19 -11.05
N ARG A 253 16.78 10.19 -10.34
CA ARG A 253 17.43 8.99 -10.88
C ARG A 253 16.47 8.18 -11.78
N LEU A 254 15.20 8.12 -11.43
CA LEU A 254 14.14 7.44 -12.20
C LEU A 254 13.65 8.27 -13.40
N LYS A 255 13.99 9.55 -13.48
CA LYS A 255 13.34 10.53 -14.37
C LYS A 255 11.81 10.52 -14.21
N ALA A 256 11.37 10.36 -12.97
CA ALA A 256 9.96 10.23 -12.60
C ALA A 256 9.35 11.61 -12.33
N ARG A 257 8.02 11.72 -12.51
CA ARG A 257 7.29 12.84 -11.95
C ARG A 257 7.44 12.80 -10.43
N ARG A 258 7.69 13.95 -9.81
CA ARG A 258 7.75 14.10 -8.36
C ARG A 258 6.57 14.92 -7.85
N THR A 259 5.87 14.43 -6.83
CA THR A 259 4.83 15.18 -6.12
C THR A 259 5.02 15.06 -4.62
N VAL A 260 4.96 16.20 -3.92
CA VAL A 260 4.91 16.27 -2.46
C VAL A 260 3.52 16.77 -2.05
N VAL A 261 2.81 15.98 -1.27
CA VAL A 261 1.47 16.29 -0.75
C VAL A 261 1.64 17.05 0.56
N ARG A 262 1.22 18.32 0.58
CA ARG A 262 1.36 19.18 1.75
C ARG A 262 0.38 18.73 2.85
N GLY A 263 0.85 18.75 4.10
CA GLY A 263 0.03 18.35 5.25
C GLY A 263 -0.17 16.82 5.36
N ALA A 264 0.55 16.04 4.56
CA ALA A 264 0.61 14.59 4.68
C ALA A 264 1.99 14.15 5.20
N GLU A 265 1.99 13.02 5.88
CA GLU A 265 3.18 12.30 6.34
C GLU A 265 3.40 11.04 5.49
N HIS A 266 3.68 9.91 6.13
CA HIS A 266 3.95 8.63 5.46
C HIS A 266 2.74 8.07 4.68
N SER A 267 1.52 8.48 5.01
CA SER A 267 0.27 7.95 4.42
C SER A 267 -0.56 9.03 3.71
N PRO A 268 -0.08 9.63 2.61
CA PRO A 268 -0.82 10.71 1.92
C PRO A 268 -2.21 10.28 1.42
N ASN A 269 -2.44 8.98 1.21
CA ASN A 269 -3.73 8.40 0.86
C ASN A 269 -4.79 8.52 1.97
N THR A 270 -4.39 8.59 3.23
CA THR A 270 -5.27 8.79 4.39
C THR A 270 -5.22 10.22 4.90
N ASP A 271 -4.03 10.83 4.93
CA ASP A 271 -3.83 12.16 5.52
C ASP A 271 -4.44 13.27 4.66
N GLN A 272 -4.31 13.16 3.32
CA GLN A 272 -4.74 14.16 2.35
C GLN A 272 -5.31 13.49 1.08
N PRO A 273 -6.43 12.76 1.17
CA PRO A 273 -6.94 11.92 0.08
C PRO A 273 -7.29 12.72 -1.17
N GLU A 274 -7.93 13.89 -1.05
CA GLU A 274 -8.30 14.73 -2.20
C GLU A 274 -7.08 15.26 -2.96
N GLN A 275 -6.06 15.74 -2.24
CA GLN A 275 -4.84 16.23 -2.87
C GLN A 275 -4.07 15.08 -3.53
N THR A 276 -4.06 13.91 -2.88
CA THR A 276 -3.43 12.70 -3.39
C THR A 276 -4.12 12.21 -4.65
N ALA A 277 -5.45 12.09 -4.64
CA ALA A 277 -6.24 11.71 -5.81
C ALA A 277 -6.03 12.67 -6.99
N LEU A 278 -6.02 13.98 -6.73
CA LEU A 278 -5.75 14.99 -7.76
C LEU A 278 -4.35 14.84 -8.37
N ALA A 279 -3.33 14.57 -7.54
CA ALA A 279 -1.95 14.38 -8.00
C ALA A 279 -1.81 13.14 -8.88
N LEU A 280 -2.44 12.03 -8.47
CA LEU A 280 -2.48 10.78 -9.21
C LEU A 280 -3.18 10.96 -10.57
N ALA A 281 -4.40 11.50 -10.58
CA ALA A 281 -5.16 11.71 -11.82
C ALA A 281 -4.42 12.64 -12.81
N LYS A 282 -3.82 13.73 -12.32
CA LYS A 282 -2.99 14.62 -13.16
C LYS A 282 -1.77 13.93 -13.76
N PHE A 283 -1.20 12.97 -13.08
CA PHE A 283 -0.11 12.19 -13.63
C PHE A 283 -0.61 11.26 -14.72
N TRP A 284 -1.68 10.52 -14.49
CA TRP A 284 -2.23 9.58 -15.47
C TRP A 284 -2.77 10.28 -16.72
N ASP A 285 -3.50 11.40 -16.59
CA ASP A 285 -3.98 12.21 -17.72
C ASP A 285 -2.83 12.65 -18.67
N GLN A 286 -1.59 12.71 -18.19
CA GLN A 286 -0.41 13.04 -18.99
C GLN A 286 0.27 11.82 -19.63
N THR A 287 -0.02 10.62 -19.17
CA THR A 287 0.56 9.38 -19.71
C THR A 287 -0.27 8.79 -20.85
N GLU A 288 -1.52 9.24 -21.00
CA GLU A 288 -2.46 8.80 -22.03
C GLU A 288 -2.39 9.64 -23.32
N GLN A 289 -1.56 10.70 -23.33
CA GLN A 289 -1.27 11.56 -24.51
C GLN A 289 -0.03 11.06 -25.28
#